data_869c7246ee0729d5197cae1926eea97d
#
_entry.id   869c7246ee0729d5197cae1926eea97d
#
_cell.length_a   1.000
_cell.length_b   1.000
_cell.length_c   1.000
_cell.angle_alpha   90.00
_cell.angle_beta   90.00
_cell.angle_gamma   90.00
#
_symmetry.space_group_name_H-M   'P 1'
#
loop_
_entity.id
_entity.type
_entity.pdbx_description
1 polymer ?
#
loop_
_entity_poly.entity_id
_entity_poly.type
_entity_poly.pdbx_seq_one_letter_code
_entity_poly.pdbx_strand_id
1 'polypeptide(L)'
;CLVGSEMCIRDRGESFCHMVNGLPIFAMGADYIPEDSILSPRSPDRTRRLLEDARLAHFNTIRVWGGGFYPDDFFYDLCDELGLLVWQEFWLTGDTKHPHDQALYLANVESTVKRLRNHPSLAYYVSSNESTEVAGAKDLIMKLDGTRGYQMQSECDGVHDGSPYKQVNPMQHYENTASPRGSRVDGFNPEYGAPTLPTLETLREVMDEKDLWPINKEVWDYHDGGGFHLMSTMYKDLVNNYGSSQSIEEFAKKGQLVGAMNSKTIWEVWNYNKLDYGDRYCSGLLFWYHNCPVRQVCARMWDWSLEPTASLYHTCLLYTSDAADEL
;
A
#
# COMPACT_ATOMS: atom_id res chain seq x y z
N CYS A 1 7.43 13.82 20.16
CA CYS A 1 6.17 13.93 19.40
C CYS A 1 5.12 13.05 20.03
N LEU A 2 3.92 13.58 20.20
CA LEU A 2 2.74 12.77 20.51
C LEU A 2 2.09 12.42 19.18
N VAL A 3 2.15 11.16 18.80
CA VAL A 3 1.43 10.61 17.67
C VAL A 3 0.20 9.89 18.21
N GLY A 4 -0.95 10.22 17.70
CA GLY A 4 -2.21 9.58 18.00
C GLY A 4 -3.04 9.46 16.74
N SER A 5 -4.06 8.64 16.80
CA SER A 5 -5.08 8.57 15.76
C SER A 5 -6.42 8.85 16.42
N GLU A 6 -7.18 9.73 15.84
CA GLU A 6 -8.50 10.08 16.34
C GLU A 6 -9.56 9.70 15.32
N MET A 7 -10.57 9.00 15.79
CA MET A 7 -11.82 8.83 15.06
C MET A 7 -12.63 10.10 15.30
N CYS A 8 -12.73 10.95 14.30
CA CYS A 8 -13.56 12.14 14.37
C CYS A 8 -15.00 11.78 14.00
N ILE A 9 -15.91 11.79 14.97
CA ILE A 9 -17.34 11.77 14.71
C ILE A 9 -17.71 13.19 14.28
N ARG A 10 -17.90 13.40 12.98
CA ARG A 10 -18.52 14.63 12.46
C ARG A 10 -19.99 14.37 12.20
N ASP A 11 -20.79 15.43 12.17
CA ASP A 11 -22.28 15.39 12.02
C ASP A 11 -22.79 14.57 10.83
N ARG A 12 -21.92 14.02 9.97
CA ARG A 12 -22.26 13.31 8.72
C ARG A 12 -21.50 12.00 8.49
N GLY A 13 -20.87 11.40 9.49
CA GLY A 13 -20.21 10.11 9.36
C GLY A 13 -18.99 9.94 10.24
N GLU A 14 -18.52 8.71 10.33
CA GLU A 14 -17.26 8.36 11.00
C GLU A 14 -16.11 8.74 10.07
N SER A 15 -15.15 9.51 10.56
CA SER A 15 -13.91 9.81 9.83
C SER A 15 -12.72 9.41 10.69
N PHE A 16 -11.74 8.78 10.06
CA PHE A 16 -10.46 8.42 10.67
C PHE A 16 -9.38 9.38 10.18
N CYS A 17 -8.48 9.82 11.04
CA CYS A 17 -7.28 10.53 10.63
C CYS A 17 -6.13 10.34 11.63
N HIS A 18 -4.90 10.40 11.16
CA HIS A 18 -3.74 10.48 12.04
C HIS A 18 -3.58 11.90 12.59
N MET A 19 -3.30 11.97 13.89
CA MET A 19 -3.01 13.23 14.59
C MET A 19 -1.55 13.25 15.03
N VAL A 20 -0.83 14.29 14.69
CA VAL A 20 0.55 14.51 15.15
C VAL A 20 0.61 15.83 15.92
N ASN A 21 0.90 15.76 17.20
CA ASN A 21 0.91 16.92 18.10
C ASN A 21 -0.42 17.72 18.08
N GLY A 22 -1.54 17.02 17.94
CA GLY A 22 -2.87 17.64 17.87
C GLY A 22 -3.25 18.23 16.51
N LEU A 23 -2.44 18.06 15.49
CA LEU A 23 -2.74 18.49 14.13
C LEU A 23 -3.12 17.27 13.28
N PRO A 24 -4.24 17.31 12.53
CA PRO A 24 -4.58 16.26 11.61
C PRO A 24 -3.60 16.28 10.43
N ILE A 25 -3.15 15.11 10.03
CA ILE A 25 -2.30 14.95 8.84
C ILE A 25 -3.00 14.08 7.80
N PHE A 26 -2.80 14.41 6.54
CA PHE A 26 -3.19 13.54 5.45
C PHE A 26 -2.15 12.43 5.32
N ALA A 27 -2.54 11.17 5.53
CA ALA A 27 -1.65 10.04 5.40
C ALA A 27 -1.38 9.74 3.92
N MET A 28 -0.11 9.75 3.55
CA MET A 28 0.37 9.43 2.20
C MET A 28 1.42 8.34 2.30
N GLY A 29 1.20 7.25 1.62
CA GLY A 29 2.16 6.17 1.71
C GLY A 29 1.78 4.92 0.94
N ALA A 30 2.32 3.81 1.41
CA ALA A 30 2.07 2.52 0.78
C ALA A 30 2.19 1.37 1.77
N ASP A 31 1.70 0.22 1.34
CA ASP A 31 1.71 -1.02 2.10
C ASP A 31 3.05 -1.73 1.95
N TYR A 32 3.71 -1.93 3.08
CA TYR A 32 4.93 -2.70 3.15
C TYR A 32 4.58 -4.18 3.34
N ILE A 33 4.92 -4.97 2.33
CA ILE A 33 4.78 -6.42 2.33
C ILE A 33 6.16 -7.07 2.52
N PRO A 34 6.28 -8.38 2.74
CA PRO A 34 7.58 -9.03 2.84
C PRO A 34 8.52 -8.63 1.70
N GLU A 35 9.76 -8.32 2.03
CA GLU A 35 10.75 -7.86 1.04
C GLU A 35 11.18 -8.95 0.06
N ASP A 36 11.08 -10.19 0.51
CA ASP A 36 11.35 -11.39 -0.27
C ASP A 36 10.46 -12.53 0.23
N SER A 37 9.98 -13.35 -0.68
CA SER A 37 9.22 -14.56 -0.34
C SER A 37 10.06 -15.60 0.40
N ILE A 38 11.40 -15.54 0.27
CA ILE A 38 12.34 -16.34 1.04
C ILE A 38 12.87 -15.47 2.18
N LEU A 39 12.36 -15.70 3.39
CA LEU A 39 12.63 -14.84 4.54
C LEU A 39 14.07 -14.91 5.09
N SER A 40 14.83 -15.96 4.72
CA SER A 40 16.15 -16.23 5.30
C SER A 40 17.23 -15.19 4.96
N PRO A 41 17.37 -14.66 3.74
CA PRO A 41 18.40 -13.67 3.45
C PRO A 41 17.85 -12.23 3.51
N ARG A 42 17.31 -11.80 4.66
CA ARG A 42 16.95 -10.39 4.83
C ARG A 42 18.20 -9.53 4.74
N SER A 43 18.11 -8.50 3.93
CA SER A 43 19.20 -7.55 3.74
C SER A 43 18.83 -6.21 4.39
N PRO A 44 19.52 -5.80 5.46
CA PRO A 44 19.35 -4.47 6.03
C PRO A 44 19.52 -3.35 4.99
N ASP A 45 20.35 -3.56 3.99
CA ASP A 45 20.54 -2.58 2.90
C ASP A 45 19.29 -2.48 2.02
N ARG A 46 18.59 -3.60 1.77
CA ARG A 46 17.34 -3.58 1.01
C ARG A 46 16.22 -2.88 1.79
N THR A 47 16.08 -3.20 3.08
CA THR A 47 15.14 -2.52 3.98
C THR A 47 15.42 -1.02 4.01
N ARG A 48 16.68 -0.62 4.20
CA ARG A 48 17.11 0.78 4.18
C ARG A 48 16.72 1.46 2.87
N ARG A 49 17.07 0.88 1.74
CA ARG A 49 16.76 1.44 0.42
C ARG A 49 15.27 1.65 0.24
N LEU A 50 14.43 0.66 0.59
CA LEU A 50 12.98 0.77 0.47
C LEU A 50 12.39 1.91 1.31
N LEU A 51 12.85 2.08 2.56
CA LEU A 51 12.34 3.14 3.43
C LEU A 51 12.88 4.53 3.05
N GLU A 52 14.15 4.62 2.63
CA GLU A 52 14.71 5.86 2.08
C GLU A 52 14.00 6.27 0.79
N ASP A 53 13.70 5.32 -0.10
CA ASP A 53 12.93 5.57 -1.32
C ASP A 53 11.50 6.02 -1.01
N ALA A 54 10.84 5.44 0.01
CA ALA A 54 9.55 5.92 0.50
C ALA A 54 9.63 7.38 0.98
N ARG A 55 10.66 7.70 1.75
CA ARG A 55 10.89 9.08 2.24
C ARG A 55 11.19 10.06 1.10
N LEU A 56 11.98 9.64 0.12
CA LEU A 56 12.24 10.44 -1.08
C LEU A 56 10.99 10.67 -1.92
N ALA A 57 10.08 9.71 -1.95
CA ALA A 57 8.76 9.84 -2.56
C ALA A 57 7.77 10.68 -1.73
N HIS A 58 8.24 11.34 -0.67
CA HIS A 58 7.42 12.15 0.25
C HIS A 58 6.33 11.36 0.99
N PHE A 59 6.48 10.06 1.16
CA PHE A 59 5.60 9.31 2.04
C PHE A 59 5.81 9.72 3.50
N ASN A 60 4.73 9.74 4.24
CA ASN A 60 4.73 9.99 5.68
C ASN A 60 4.21 8.80 6.49
N THR A 61 3.63 7.81 5.83
CA THR A 61 3.02 6.64 6.48
C THR A 61 3.37 5.36 5.74
N ILE A 62 3.70 4.32 6.48
CA ILE A 62 3.92 2.95 5.97
C ILE A 62 2.97 2.01 6.71
N ARG A 63 2.21 1.21 5.98
CA ARG A 63 1.39 0.13 6.53
C ARG A 63 2.16 -1.17 6.50
N VAL A 64 2.40 -1.76 7.66
CA VAL A 64 2.91 -3.13 7.78
C VAL A 64 1.73 -4.09 7.66
N TRP A 65 1.59 -4.72 6.51
CA TRP A 65 0.44 -5.54 6.16
C TRP A 65 0.36 -6.85 6.94
N GLY A 66 -0.83 -7.18 7.43
CA GLY A 66 -1.09 -8.34 8.29
C GLY A 66 -0.94 -9.71 7.62
N GLY A 67 -0.92 -9.78 6.30
CA GLY A 67 -0.62 -11.02 5.56
C GLY A 67 0.87 -11.36 5.46
N GLY A 68 1.74 -10.52 6.02
CA GLY A 68 3.18 -10.70 6.01
C GLY A 68 3.74 -11.26 7.33
N PHE A 69 4.84 -10.69 7.76
CA PHE A 69 5.49 -10.97 9.04
C PHE A 69 5.87 -9.65 9.73
N TYR A 70 6.13 -9.69 11.02
CA TYR A 70 6.61 -8.51 11.72
C TYR A 70 8.05 -8.21 11.30
N PRO A 71 8.33 -7.00 10.77
CA PRO A 71 9.70 -6.56 10.52
C PRO A 71 10.56 -6.64 11.77
N ASP A 72 11.86 -6.70 11.61
CA ASP A 72 12.81 -6.66 12.72
C ASP A 72 12.99 -5.22 13.27
N ASP A 73 13.73 -5.08 14.36
CA ASP A 73 13.88 -3.79 15.03
C ASP A 73 14.50 -2.73 14.12
N PHE A 74 15.40 -3.13 13.22
CA PHE A 74 16.06 -2.23 12.28
C PHE A 74 15.06 -1.46 11.40
N PHE A 75 13.96 -2.11 10.97
CA PHE A 75 12.90 -1.44 10.20
C PHE A 75 12.27 -0.30 10.99
N TYR A 76 11.92 -0.54 12.26
CA TYR A 76 11.25 0.47 13.10
C TYR A 76 12.21 1.58 13.52
N ASP A 77 13.47 1.25 13.86
CA ASP A 77 14.52 2.23 14.13
C ASP A 77 14.68 3.18 12.94
N LEU A 78 14.64 2.63 11.74
CA LEU A 78 14.77 3.42 10.52
C LEU A 78 13.51 4.25 10.22
N CYS A 79 12.31 3.75 10.50
CA CYS A 79 11.09 4.56 10.44
C CYS A 79 11.13 5.73 11.44
N ASP A 80 11.66 5.51 12.66
CA ASP A 80 11.89 6.55 13.65
C ASP A 80 12.86 7.62 13.14
N GLU A 81 13.97 7.21 12.53
CA GLU A 81 14.98 8.09 11.95
C GLU A 81 14.43 8.93 10.78
N LEU A 82 13.70 8.29 9.88
CA LEU A 82 13.18 8.91 8.67
C LEU A 82 11.87 9.70 8.88
N GLY A 83 11.24 9.59 10.05
CA GLY A 83 9.97 10.24 10.36
C GLY A 83 8.78 9.64 9.63
N LEU A 84 8.80 8.32 9.36
CA LEU A 84 7.71 7.59 8.75
C LEU A 84 6.78 7.05 9.85
N LEU A 85 5.50 7.36 9.79
CA LEU A 85 4.50 6.76 10.67
C LEU A 85 4.24 5.31 10.27
N VAL A 86 4.07 4.45 11.26
CA VAL A 86 3.80 3.03 11.05
C VAL A 86 2.38 2.68 11.48
N TRP A 87 1.57 2.24 10.53
CA TRP A 87 0.33 1.52 10.74
C TRP A 87 0.69 0.04 10.88
N GLN A 88 0.54 -0.53 12.06
CA GLN A 88 0.97 -1.90 12.35
C GLN A 88 -0.21 -2.84 12.40
N GLU A 89 -0.28 -3.78 11.47
CA GLU A 89 -1.21 -4.90 11.55
C GLU A 89 -0.59 -6.11 12.25
N PHE A 90 -1.44 -6.86 12.92
CA PHE A 90 -1.06 -8.15 13.49
C PHE A 90 -1.29 -9.25 12.45
N TRP A 91 -0.60 -10.36 12.63
CA TRP A 91 -0.46 -11.42 11.66
C TRP A 91 -1.76 -12.22 11.44
N LEU A 92 -2.72 -11.59 10.77
CA LEU A 92 -4.00 -12.17 10.41
C LEU A 92 -4.55 -11.46 9.17
N THR A 93 -5.03 -12.23 8.19
CA THR A 93 -5.64 -11.72 6.96
C THR A 93 -6.93 -12.46 6.64
N GLY A 94 -7.85 -11.83 5.90
CA GLY A 94 -9.13 -12.41 5.49
C GLY A 94 -9.00 -13.73 4.72
N ASP A 95 -7.89 -13.93 4.03
CA ASP A 95 -7.59 -15.16 3.30
C ASP A 95 -7.19 -16.34 4.20
N THR A 96 -6.94 -16.08 5.48
CA THR A 96 -6.50 -17.11 6.43
C THR A 96 -7.55 -17.34 7.51
N LYS A 97 -7.61 -18.58 7.99
CA LYS A 97 -8.41 -18.91 9.17
C LYS A 97 -7.74 -18.36 10.44
N HIS A 98 -8.55 -18.13 11.47
CA HIS A 98 -8.03 -17.83 12.80
C HIS A 98 -7.02 -18.90 13.23
N PRO A 99 -5.96 -18.51 13.98
CA PRO A 99 -4.94 -19.44 14.43
C PRO A 99 -5.55 -20.53 15.29
N HIS A 100 -5.10 -21.77 15.10
CA HIS A 100 -5.54 -22.91 15.88
C HIS A 100 -5.16 -22.76 17.37
N ASP A 101 -3.96 -22.25 17.63
CA ASP A 101 -3.47 -21.95 18.97
C ASP A 101 -3.59 -20.44 19.23
N GLN A 102 -4.75 -20.05 19.75
CA GLN A 102 -5.01 -18.66 20.09
C GLN A 102 -4.15 -18.17 21.26
N ALA A 103 -3.75 -19.04 22.17
CA ALA A 103 -2.87 -18.65 23.27
C ALA A 103 -1.48 -18.30 22.77
N LEU A 104 -0.93 -19.10 21.85
CA LEU A 104 0.35 -18.80 21.19
C LEU A 104 0.26 -17.50 20.36
N TYR A 105 -0.85 -17.28 19.64
CA TYR A 105 -1.08 -16.04 18.91
C TYR A 105 -1.04 -14.83 19.84
N LEU A 106 -1.79 -14.86 20.95
CA LEU A 106 -1.80 -13.78 21.94
C LEU A 106 -0.43 -13.56 22.59
N ALA A 107 0.33 -14.61 22.84
CA ALA A 107 1.71 -14.50 23.33
C ALA A 107 2.63 -13.78 22.30
N ASN A 108 2.44 -14.03 21.00
CA ASN A 108 3.14 -13.31 19.95
C ASN A 108 2.69 -11.84 19.89
N VAL A 109 1.39 -11.56 20.01
CA VAL A 109 0.87 -10.17 20.10
C VAL A 109 1.50 -9.46 21.28
N GLU A 110 1.55 -10.08 22.47
CA GLU A 110 2.18 -9.50 23.65
C GLU A 110 3.64 -9.18 23.44
N SER A 111 4.40 -10.11 22.87
CA SER A 111 5.82 -9.92 22.56
C SER A 111 6.02 -8.78 21.57
N THR A 112 5.20 -8.71 20.52
CA THR A 112 5.26 -7.67 19.49
C THR A 112 4.96 -6.29 20.07
N VAL A 113 3.88 -6.13 20.83
CA VAL A 113 3.54 -4.84 21.44
C VAL A 113 4.63 -4.37 22.39
N LYS A 114 5.17 -5.27 23.25
CA LYS A 114 6.28 -4.93 24.16
C LYS A 114 7.53 -4.47 23.41
N ARG A 115 7.82 -5.03 22.24
CA ARG A 115 8.93 -4.67 21.39
C ARG A 115 8.70 -3.30 20.73
N LEU A 116 7.50 -3.05 20.20
CA LEU A 116 7.23 -1.91 19.33
C LEU A 116 6.75 -0.64 20.04
N ARG A 117 6.10 -0.76 21.19
CA ARG A 117 5.41 0.36 21.86
C ARG A 117 6.26 1.58 22.21
N ASN A 118 7.59 1.46 22.17
CA ASN A 118 8.48 2.58 22.45
C ASN A 118 8.97 3.31 21.18
N HIS A 119 8.64 2.81 19.98
CA HIS A 119 8.98 3.49 18.74
C HIS A 119 8.08 4.69 18.51
N PRO A 120 8.63 5.91 18.37
CA PRO A 120 7.83 7.10 18.09
C PRO A 120 7.17 7.08 16.71
N SER A 121 7.69 6.30 15.76
CA SER A 121 7.07 6.08 14.45
C SER A 121 5.78 5.29 14.52
N LEU A 122 5.61 4.42 15.52
CA LEU A 122 4.41 3.59 15.64
C LEU A 122 3.19 4.45 15.94
N ALA A 123 2.27 4.57 14.99
CA ALA A 123 1.10 5.43 15.08
C ALA A 123 -0.16 4.69 15.54
N TYR A 124 -0.37 3.46 15.09
CA TYR A 124 -1.64 2.78 15.21
C TYR A 124 -1.49 1.26 15.21
N TYR A 125 -2.36 0.57 15.96
CA TYR A 125 -2.46 -0.89 15.94
C TYR A 125 -3.74 -1.33 15.22
N VAL A 126 -3.62 -2.33 14.36
CA VAL A 126 -4.75 -2.95 13.67
C VAL A 126 -4.67 -4.45 13.84
N SER A 127 -5.74 -5.09 14.31
CA SER A 127 -5.70 -6.50 14.66
C SER A 127 -5.56 -7.43 13.46
N SER A 128 -6.07 -7.01 12.30
CA SER A 128 -6.06 -7.87 11.11
C SER A 128 -6.23 -7.08 9.83
N ASN A 129 -5.74 -7.64 8.72
CA ASN A 129 -6.15 -7.25 7.39
C ASN A 129 -7.46 -7.98 7.03
N GLU A 130 -8.52 -7.23 6.71
CA GLU A 130 -9.81 -7.76 6.20
C GLU A 130 -10.37 -8.99 6.95
N SER A 131 -10.13 -9.07 8.26
CA SER A 131 -10.58 -10.22 9.07
C SER A 131 -11.07 -9.77 10.44
N THR A 132 -11.61 -10.68 11.21
CA THR A 132 -12.00 -10.42 12.60
C THR A 132 -10.82 -10.59 13.55
N GLU A 133 -10.83 -9.87 14.66
CA GLU A 133 -9.80 -10.01 15.70
C GLU A 133 -9.88 -11.37 16.42
N VAL A 134 -8.76 -11.82 16.96
CA VAL A 134 -8.73 -12.94 17.91
C VAL A 134 -9.21 -12.44 19.27
N ALA A 135 -10.11 -13.19 19.90
CA ALA A 135 -10.68 -12.83 21.20
C ALA A 135 -9.60 -12.52 22.24
N GLY A 136 -9.72 -11.35 22.88
CA GLY A 136 -8.77 -10.85 23.88
C GLY A 136 -7.56 -10.08 23.30
N ALA A 137 -7.39 -10.00 21.99
CA ALA A 137 -6.29 -9.24 21.39
C ALA A 137 -6.37 -7.76 21.72
N LYS A 138 -7.55 -7.13 21.55
CA LYS A 138 -7.79 -5.72 21.89
C LYS A 138 -7.41 -5.40 23.35
N ASP A 139 -7.97 -6.17 24.28
CA ASP A 139 -7.74 -5.92 25.71
C ASP A 139 -6.27 -6.07 26.08
N LEU A 140 -5.58 -7.03 25.46
CA LEU A 140 -4.15 -7.26 25.66
C LEU A 140 -3.33 -6.09 25.12
N ILE A 141 -3.58 -5.65 23.90
CA ILE A 141 -2.88 -4.54 23.26
C ILE A 141 -3.08 -3.26 24.06
N MET A 142 -4.32 -2.91 24.37
CA MET A 142 -4.65 -1.68 25.11
C MET A 142 -4.12 -1.70 26.55
N LYS A 143 -3.99 -2.86 27.16
CA LYS A 143 -3.33 -3.04 28.48
C LYS A 143 -1.83 -2.79 28.41
N LEU A 144 -1.18 -3.19 27.34
CA LEU A 144 0.27 -3.11 27.15
C LEU A 144 0.72 -1.74 26.64
N ASP A 145 -0.13 -1.12 25.79
CA ASP A 145 0.08 0.20 25.22
C ASP A 145 -1.27 0.93 25.04
N GLY A 146 -1.67 1.66 26.07
CA GLY A 146 -2.89 2.46 26.05
C GLY A 146 -2.71 3.86 25.45
N THR A 147 -1.57 4.14 24.82
CA THR A 147 -1.26 5.48 24.28
C THR A 147 -1.58 5.63 22.80
N ARG A 148 -1.77 4.51 22.09
CA ARG A 148 -2.07 4.45 20.66
C ARG A 148 -3.47 3.94 20.41
N GLY A 149 -4.04 4.34 19.28
CA GLY A 149 -5.33 3.83 18.84
C GLY A 149 -5.25 2.35 18.43
N TYR A 150 -6.41 1.73 18.42
CA TYR A 150 -6.58 0.33 18.01
C TYR A 150 -7.82 0.18 17.15
N GLN A 151 -7.71 -0.66 16.15
CA GLN A 151 -8.79 -1.02 15.24
C GLN A 151 -8.87 -2.55 15.07
N MET A 152 -10.09 -3.07 14.96
CA MET A 152 -10.31 -4.51 14.83
C MET A 152 -9.79 -5.08 13.50
N GLN A 153 -9.95 -4.32 12.43
CA GLN A 153 -9.53 -4.71 11.09
C GLN A 153 -9.31 -3.48 10.19
N SER A 154 -8.74 -3.69 9.01
CA SER A 154 -8.42 -2.63 8.05
C SER A 154 -9.63 -1.92 7.45
N GLU A 155 -10.83 -2.45 7.57
CA GLU A 155 -12.07 -1.93 6.93
C GLU A 155 -13.15 -1.53 7.95
N CYS A 156 -12.84 -0.87 9.04
CA CYS A 156 -13.85 -0.43 10.00
C CYS A 156 -13.56 0.97 10.54
N ASP A 157 -14.52 1.54 11.26
CA ASP A 157 -14.39 2.77 12.03
C ASP A 157 -13.85 3.98 11.22
N GLY A 158 -14.46 4.24 10.05
CA GLY A 158 -14.08 5.37 9.18
C GLY A 158 -12.93 5.07 8.23
N VAL A 159 -12.45 3.84 8.22
CA VAL A 159 -11.47 3.31 7.27
C VAL A 159 -12.19 2.45 6.24
N HIS A 160 -11.90 2.69 4.98
CA HIS A 160 -12.53 2.00 3.86
C HIS A 160 -11.45 1.40 2.97
N ASP A 161 -11.33 0.11 3.04
CA ASP A 161 -10.53 -0.67 2.12
C ASP A 161 -11.27 -0.87 0.79
N GLY A 162 -10.57 -1.21 -0.24
CA GLY A 162 -11.15 -1.56 -1.51
C GLY A 162 -10.54 -0.81 -2.68
N SER A 163 -10.09 -1.61 -3.62
CA SER A 163 -9.46 -1.17 -4.85
C SER A 163 -9.96 -2.05 -5.99
N PRO A 164 -9.92 -1.59 -7.24
CA PRO A 164 -10.11 -2.47 -8.38
C PRO A 164 -9.01 -3.53 -8.49
N TYR A 165 -7.83 -3.32 -7.88
CA TYR A 165 -6.62 -4.17 -7.95
C TYR A 165 -6.17 -4.52 -9.37
N LYS A 166 -6.73 -3.82 -10.35
CA LYS A 166 -6.51 -3.99 -11.78
C LYS A 166 -6.48 -2.63 -12.46
N GLN A 167 -6.00 -2.60 -13.68
CA GLN A 167 -6.14 -1.41 -14.51
C GLN A 167 -7.61 -1.18 -14.88
N VAL A 168 -8.05 0.05 -14.72
CA VAL A 168 -9.37 0.52 -15.15
C VAL A 168 -9.23 1.77 -16.01
N ASN A 169 -10.29 2.18 -16.68
CA ASN A 169 -10.28 3.48 -17.34
C ASN A 169 -10.08 4.56 -16.27
N PRO A 170 -9.07 5.44 -16.39
CA PRO A 170 -8.81 6.48 -15.40
C PRO A 170 -10.02 7.33 -15.00
N MET A 171 -10.95 7.59 -15.91
CA MET A 171 -12.17 8.32 -15.62
C MET A 171 -13.04 7.66 -14.54
N GLN A 172 -12.97 6.33 -14.40
CA GLN A 172 -13.75 5.61 -13.40
C GLN A 172 -13.35 5.96 -11.95
N HIS A 173 -12.13 6.42 -11.73
CA HIS A 173 -11.70 6.90 -10.41
C HIS A 173 -12.42 8.23 -10.07
N TYR A 174 -12.52 9.17 -11.02
CA TYR A 174 -13.24 10.43 -10.82
C TYR A 174 -14.74 10.22 -10.63
N GLU A 175 -15.30 9.25 -11.33
CA GLU A 175 -16.72 8.91 -11.27
C GLU A 175 -17.08 8.02 -10.08
N ASN A 176 -16.09 7.58 -9.30
CA ASN A 176 -16.24 6.62 -8.20
C ASN A 176 -16.86 5.28 -8.65
N THR A 177 -16.52 4.82 -9.85
CA THR A 177 -17.04 3.59 -10.48
C THR A 177 -15.96 2.54 -10.72
N ALA A 178 -14.73 2.79 -10.25
CA ALA A 178 -13.58 1.93 -10.51
C ALA A 178 -13.70 0.54 -9.84
N SER A 179 -14.40 0.44 -8.73
CA SER A 179 -14.63 -0.82 -8.02
C SER A 179 -16.12 -1.13 -7.86
N PRO A 180 -16.55 -2.39 -8.05
CA PRO A 180 -17.92 -2.81 -7.79
C PRO A 180 -18.35 -2.67 -6.32
N ARG A 181 -17.41 -2.66 -5.39
CA ARG A 181 -17.64 -2.44 -3.95
C ARG A 181 -17.80 -0.97 -3.60
N GLY A 182 -17.76 -0.09 -4.62
CA GLY A 182 -17.66 1.34 -4.44
C GLY A 182 -16.26 1.71 -3.98
N SER A 183 -15.43 2.10 -4.91
CA SER A 183 -14.17 2.77 -4.54
C SER A 183 -14.58 4.10 -3.93
N ARG A 184 -14.79 4.11 -2.62
CA ARG A 184 -14.97 5.36 -1.91
C ARG A 184 -13.69 6.14 -1.95
N VAL A 185 -13.70 7.23 -2.68
CA VAL A 185 -12.64 8.24 -2.66
C VAL A 185 -12.91 9.23 -1.51
N ASP A 186 -13.33 8.69 -0.37
CA ASP A 186 -13.64 9.41 0.86
C ASP A 186 -13.11 8.62 2.06
N GLY A 187 -12.90 9.30 3.19
CA GLY A 187 -12.36 8.73 4.40
C GLY A 187 -10.87 8.40 4.30
N PHE A 188 -10.45 7.39 5.02
CA PHE A 188 -9.09 6.83 4.98
C PHE A 188 -9.13 5.51 4.22
N ASN A 189 -8.30 5.36 3.20
CA ASN A 189 -8.16 4.10 2.49
C ASN A 189 -6.75 3.52 2.72
N PRO A 190 -6.62 2.40 3.48
CA PRO A 190 -5.34 1.82 3.81
C PRO A 190 -4.81 0.91 2.70
N GLU A 191 -5.60 0.65 1.63
CA GLU A 191 -5.20 -0.29 0.58
C GLU A 191 -5.88 0.02 -0.75
N TYR A 192 -5.22 0.82 -1.58
CA TYR A 192 -5.73 1.16 -2.91
C TYR A 192 -4.63 1.25 -3.95
N GLY A 193 -4.78 0.59 -5.07
CA GLY A 193 -3.76 0.67 -6.12
C GLY A 193 -4.11 -0.09 -7.40
N ALA A 194 -3.29 0.13 -8.40
CA ALA A 194 -3.37 -0.55 -9.68
C ALA A 194 -2.00 -1.10 -10.09
N PRO A 195 -1.94 -2.25 -10.77
CA PRO A 195 -0.69 -2.83 -11.24
C PRO A 195 -0.08 -2.00 -12.39
N THR A 196 1.23 -2.11 -12.53
CA THR A 196 1.96 -1.64 -13.70
C THR A 196 2.97 -2.69 -14.15
N LEU A 197 3.49 -2.58 -15.36
CA LEU A 197 4.63 -3.39 -15.77
C LEU A 197 5.89 -2.93 -15.03
N PRO A 198 6.82 -3.84 -14.71
CA PRO A 198 8.18 -3.47 -14.32
C PRO A 198 8.88 -2.69 -15.44
N THR A 199 10.06 -2.18 -15.14
CA THR A 199 10.93 -1.62 -16.18
C THR A 199 11.34 -2.72 -17.18
N LEU A 200 11.77 -2.32 -18.38
CA LEU A 200 12.24 -3.28 -19.38
C LEU A 200 13.45 -4.07 -18.90
N GLU A 201 14.33 -3.39 -18.18
CA GLU A 201 15.53 -3.97 -17.55
C GLU A 201 15.13 -5.10 -16.60
N THR A 202 14.19 -4.84 -15.72
CA THR A 202 13.67 -5.87 -14.78
C THR A 202 12.93 -7.00 -15.51
N LEU A 203 12.16 -6.70 -16.56
CA LEU A 203 11.54 -7.75 -17.37
C LEU A 203 12.58 -8.71 -17.96
N ARG A 204 13.73 -8.20 -18.40
CA ARG A 204 14.87 -8.99 -18.90
C ARG A 204 15.61 -9.80 -17.83
N GLU A 205 15.51 -9.39 -16.57
CA GLU A 205 16.00 -10.17 -15.44
C GLU A 205 15.05 -11.30 -15.04
N VAL A 206 13.75 -11.12 -15.33
CA VAL A 206 12.70 -12.06 -14.94
C VAL A 206 12.55 -13.20 -15.96
N MET A 207 12.72 -12.92 -17.26
CA MET A 207 12.44 -13.86 -18.35
C MET A 207 13.50 -13.80 -19.45
N ASP A 208 13.65 -14.92 -20.17
CA ASP A 208 14.48 -14.98 -21.36
C ASP A 208 13.91 -14.13 -22.50
N GLU A 209 14.78 -13.51 -23.32
CA GLU A 209 14.38 -12.68 -24.48
C GLU A 209 13.38 -13.37 -25.42
N LYS A 210 13.50 -14.68 -25.64
CA LYS A 210 12.58 -15.46 -26.49
C LYS A 210 11.14 -15.50 -25.96
N ASP A 211 10.95 -15.30 -24.64
CA ASP A 211 9.66 -15.37 -23.96
C ASP A 211 9.07 -13.97 -23.72
N LEU A 212 9.89 -12.92 -23.86
CA LEU A 212 9.44 -11.54 -23.73
C LEU A 212 8.61 -11.10 -24.93
N TRP A 213 9.07 -11.41 -26.15
CA TRP A 213 8.39 -10.94 -27.35
C TRP A 213 8.59 -11.88 -28.56
N PRO A 214 7.51 -12.24 -29.30
CA PRO A 214 6.10 -12.00 -28.94
C PRO A 214 5.77 -12.58 -27.57
N ILE A 215 4.82 -11.98 -26.84
CA ILE A 215 4.47 -12.41 -25.49
C ILE A 215 4.22 -13.93 -25.46
N ASN A 216 5.06 -14.68 -24.74
CA ASN A 216 4.80 -16.07 -24.41
C ASN A 216 3.84 -16.13 -23.22
N LYS A 217 2.54 -16.29 -23.54
CA LYS A 217 1.48 -16.21 -22.53
C LYS A 217 1.69 -17.16 -21.34
N GLU A 218 2.17 -18.37 -21.58
CA GLU A 218 2.38 -19.35 -20.50
C GLU A 218 3.44 -18.87 -19.50
N VAL A 219 4.56 -18.33 -20.00
CA VAL A 219 5.64 -17.80 -19.16
C VAL A 219 5.20 -16.52 -18.44
N TRP A 220 4.53 -15.63 -19.15
CA TRP A 220 4.02 -14.38 -18.55
C TRP A 220 2.97 -14.64 -17.47
N ASP A 221 2.03 -15.58 -17.70
CA ASP A 221 1.03 -15.95 -16.69
C ASP A 221 1.67 -16.61 -15.46
N TYR A 222 2.73 -17.39 -15.65
CA TYR A 222 3.51 -17.95 -14.54
C TYR A 222 4.11 -16.85 -13.66
N HIS A 223 4.66 -15.81 -14.26
CA HIS A 223 5.24 -14.66 -13.55
C HIS A 223 4.19 -13.61 -13.09
N ASP A 224 2.91 -13.79 -13.41
CA ASP A 224 1.80 -12.94 -12.92
C ASP A 224 1.18 -13.46 -11.61
N GLY A 225 1.81 -14.43 -10.96
CA GLY A 225 1.29 -14.98 -9.70
C GLY A 225 -0.07 -15.66 -9.84
N GLY A 226 -0.34 -16.32 -10.96
CA GLY A 226 -1.59 -17.02 -11.22
C GLY A 226 -2.78 -16.11 -11.59
N GLY A 227 -2.50 -14.92 -12.07
CA GLY A 227 -3.52 -13.97 -12.52
C GLY A 227 -4.15 -13.12 -11.42
N PHE A 228 -3.65 -13.19 -10.20
CA PHE A 228 -4.13 -12.36 -9.08
C PHE A 228 -4.03 -10.86 -9.39
N HIS A 229 -2.94 -10.44 -10.03
CA HIS A 229 -2.70 -9.03 -10.38
C HIS A 229 -3.46 -8.58 -11.63
N LEU A 230 -4.16 -9.48 -12.31
CA LEU A 230 -4.99 -9.20 -13.47
C LEU A 230 -4.25 -8.44 -14.59
N MET A 231 -3.00 -8.81 -14.86
CA MET A 231 -2.17 -8.20 -15.90
C MET A 231 -2.81 -8.29 -17.29
N SER A 232 -3.71 -9.24 -17.51
CA SER A 232 -4.50 -9.34 -18.73
C SER A 232 -5.35 -8.08 -18.99
N THR A 233 -5.80 -7.37 -17.96
CA THR A 233 -6.51 -6.09 -18.11
C THR A 233 -5.58 -4.99 -18.59
N MET A 234 -4.34 -4.95 -18.10
CA MET A 234 -3.32 -4.03 -18.56
C MET A 234 -3.01 -4.25 -20.04
N TYR A 235 -2.85 -5.49 -20.49
CA TYR A 235 -2.60 -5.79 -21.91
C TYR A 235 -3.73 -5.29 -22.79
N LYS A 236 -4.98 -5.44 -22.35
CA LYS A 236 -6.14 -4.94 -23.05
C LYS A 236 -6.15 -3.40 -23.10
N ASP A 237 -5.84 -2.74 -21.99
CA ASP A 237 -5.80 -1.28 -21.91
C ASP A 237 -4.67 -0.70 -22.76
N LEU A 238 -3.51 -1.33 -22.78
CA LEU A 238 -2.41 -0.96 -23.69
C LEU A 238 -2.84 -0.96 -25.14
N VAL A 239 -3.50 -2.02 -25.58
CA VAL A 239 -4.00 -2.14 -26.97
C VAL A 239 -5.07 -1.09 -27.25
N ASN A 240 -5.99 -0.90 -26.30
CA ASN A 240 -7.13 0.01 -26.52
C ASN A 240 -6.71 1.48 -26.50
N ASN A 241 -5.80 1.88 -25.60
CA ASN A 241 -5.45 3.27 -25.39
C ASN A 241 -4.26 3.73 -26.26
N TYR A 242 -3.29 2.84 -26.51
CA TYR A 242 -2.02 3.20 -27.17
C TYR A 242 -1.74 2.38 -28.44
N GLY A 243 -2.68 1.55 -28.86
CA GLY A 243 -2.55 0.68 -30.03
C GLY A 243 -1.63 -0.52 -29.81
N SER A 244 -1.52 -1.39 -30.84
CA SER A 244 -0.66 -2.57 -30.82
C SER A 244 0.82 -2.19 -30.75
N SER A 245 1.62 -3.03 -30.11
CA SER A 245 3.07 -2.89 -30.04
C SER A 245 3.75 -3.81 -31.04
N GLN A 246 4.92 -3.42 -31.53
CA GLN A 246 5.72 -4.19 -32.48
C GLN A 246 6.97 -4.80 -31.83
N SER A 247 7.30 -4.38 -30.61
CA SER A 247 8.44 -4.89 -29.85
C SER A 247 8.18 -4.84 -28.36
N ILE A 248 9.04 -5.51 -27.58
CA ILE A 248 8.97 -5.46 -26.10
C ILE A 248 9.26 -4.05 -25.58
N GLU A 249 10.14 -3.30 -26.20
CA GLU A 249 10.47 -1.93 -25.83
C GLU A 249 9.25 -1.01 -25.95
N GLU A 250 8.51 -1.15 -27.04
CA GLU A 250 7.28 -0.39 -27.26
C GLU A 250 6.19 -0.82 -26.27
N PHE A 251 6.04 -2.10 -26.06
CA PHE A 251 5.06 -2.66 -25.12
C PHE A 251 5.35 -2.20 -23.68
N ALA A 252 6.60 -2.31 -23.23
CA ALA A 252 7.01 -1.88 -21.89
C ALA A 252 6.77 -0.37 -21.66
N LYS A 253 7.09 0.48 -22.63
CA LYS A 253 6.78 1.93 -22.56
C LYS A 253 5.28 2.18 -22.40
N LYS A 254 4.44 1.51 -23.17
CA LYS A 254 2.99 1.64 -23.06
C LYS A 254 2.48 1.14 -21.70
N GLY A 255 3.05 0.04 -21.19
CA GLY A 255 2.74 -0.48 -19.86
C GLY A 255 3.06 0.51 -18.74
N GLN A 256 4.20 1.16 -18.82
CA GLN A 256 4.57 2.21 -17.90
C GLN A 256 3.59 3.41 -17.97
N LEU A 257 3.17 3.82 -19.16
CA LEU A 257 2.18 4.90 -19.32
C LEU A 257 0.81 4.54 -18.75
N VAL A 258 0.34 3.32 -18.97
CA VAL A 258 -0.94 2.86 -18.39
C VAL A 258 -0.88 2.90 -16.87
N GLY A 259 0.18 2.37 -16.27
CA GLY A 259 0.39 2.42 -14.81
C GLY A 259 0.45 3.86 -14.28
N ALA A 260 1.22 4.71 -14.95
CA ALA A 260 1.35 6.12 -14.61
C ALA A 260 0.02 6.86 -14.61
N MET A 261 -0.80 6.67 -15.65
CA MET A 261 -2.10 7.33 -15.76
C MET A 261 -3.08 6.88 -14.68
N ASN A 262 -3.10 5.60 -14.33
CA ASN A 262 -3.95 5.13 -13.23
C ASN A 262 -3.47 5.66 -11.88
N SER A 263 -2.18 5.58 -11.58
CA SER A 263 -1.62 6.11 -10.33
C SER A 263 -1.85 7.62 -10.20
N LYS A 264 -1.59 8.38 -11.26
CA LYS A 264 -1.86 9.82 -11.31
C LYS A 264 -3.32 10.11 -10.94
N THR A 265 -4.26 9.45 -11.62
CA THR A 265 -5.69 9.70 -11.42
C THR A 265 -6.14 9.34 -9.99
N ILE A 266 -5.65 8.23 -9.44
CA ILE A 266 -5.91 7.84 -8.05
C ILE A 266 -5.52 8.99 -7.12
N TRP A 267 -4.28 9.47 -7.19
CA TRP A 267 -3.80 10.52 -6.31
C TRP A 267 -4.48 11.88 -6.53
N GLU A 268 -4.81 12.23 -7.77
CA GLU A 268 -5.58 13.46 -8.08
C GLU A 268 -6.94 13.45 -7.38
N VAL A 269 -7.66 12.33 -7.44
CA VAL A 269 -8.99 12.23 -6.83
C VAL A 269 -8.92 12.32 -5.31
N TRP A 270 -7.94 11.64 -4.68
CA TRP A 270 -7.76 11.72 -3.22
C TRP A 270 -7.33 13.12 -2.78
N ASN A 271 -6.41 13.76 -3.47
CA ASN A 271 -6.01 15.15 -3.17
C ASN A 271 -7.15 16.15 -3.37
N TYR A 272 -7.94 15.98 -4.41
CA TYR A 272 -9.13 16.82 -4.62
C TYR A 272 -10.12 16.71 -3.43
N ASN A 273 -10.40 15.49 -2.98
CA ASN A 273 -11.33 15.26 -1.89
C ASN A 273 -10.75 15.58 -0.50
N LYS A 274 -9.43 15.71 -0.36
CA LYS A 274 -8.76 16.15 0.88
C LYS A 274 -9.24 17.54 1.35
N LEU A 275 -9.58 18.42 0.43
CA LEU A 275 -10.06 19.77 0.70
C LEU A 275 -11.59 19.85 0.80
N ASP A 276 -12.31 18.80 0.43
CA ASP A 276 -13.75 18.75 0.54
C ASP A 276 -14.16 18.30 1.95
N TYR A 277 -14.44 19.26 2.81
CA TYR A 277 -14.93 19.05 4.19
C TYR A 277 -16.40 18.57 4.26
N GLY A 278 -17.00 18.27 3.11
CA GLY A 278 -18.35 17.72 3.02
C GLY A 278 -18.38 16.20 3.20
N ASP A 279 -19.22 15.55 2.43
CA ASP A 279 -19.47 14.10 2.50
C ASP A 279 -18.33 13.25 1.92
N ARG A 280 -17.30 13.88 1.32
CA ARG A 280 -16.18 13.24 0.62
C ARG A 280 -14.82 13.56 1.19
N TYR A 281 -14.74 13.96 2.44
CA TYR A 281 -13.46 14.25 3.08
C TYR A 281 -12.54 13.03 3.08
N CYS A 282 -11.35 13.18 2.50
CA CYS A 282 -10.29 12.19 2.54
C CYS A 282 -9.23 12.56 3.57
N SER A 283 -8.82 11.60 4.39
CA SER A 283 -7.80 11.75 5.42
C SER A 283 -6.52 10.97 5.14
N GLY A 284 -6.52 10.09 4.15
CA GLY A 284 -5.33 9.34 3.77
C GLY A 284 -5.57 8.28 2.72
N LEU A 285 -4.48 7.96 2.05
CA LEU A 285 -4.39 6.89 1.07
C LEU A 285 -3.06 6.16 1.22
N LEU A 286 -3.11 4.85 1.40
CA LEU A 286 -1.95 3.97 1.34
C LEU A 286 -2.05 3.10 0.09
N PHE A 287 -1.00 3.10 -0.71
CA PHE A 287 -1.02 2.45 -2.02
C PHE A 287 -0.64 0.98 -1.91
N TRP A 288 -1.46 0.08 -2.43
CA TRP A 288 -1.18 -1.34 -2.52
C TRP A 288 -0.35 -1.66 -3.73
N TYR A 289 0.89 -1.98 -3.60
CA TYR A 289 1.80 -2.07 -2.46
C TYR A 289 3.12 -1.35 -2.76
N HIS A 290 3.98 -1.19 -1.72
CA HIS A 290 5.25 -0.49 -1.82
C HIS A 290 6.30 -1.30 -2.61
N ASN A 291 6.53 -2.56 -2.21
CA ASN A 291 7.65 -3.39 -2.65
C ASN A 291 7.20 -4.75 -3.18
N CYS A 292 7.89 -5.27 -4.18
CA CYS A 292 7.62 -6.58 -4.76
C CYS A 292 8.45 -7.69 -4.10
N PRO A 293 7.83 -8.78 -3.59
CA PRO A 293 8.54 -9.84 -2.88
C PRO A 293 9.13 -10.93 -3.78
N VAL A 294 8.82 -10.91 -5.05
CA VAL A 294 9.25 -11.91 -6.05
C VAL A 294 9.53 -11.27 -7.40
N ARG A 295 10.31 -11.97 -8.22
CA ARG A 295 10.48 -11.65 -9.65
C ARG A 295 9.19 -11.93 -10.39
N GLN A 296 8.51 -10.88 -10.81
CA GLN A 296 7.20 -10.99 -11.47
C GLN A 296 7.02 -9.93 -12.55
N VAL A 297 6.02 -10.10 -13.40
CA VAL A 297 5.64 -9.15 -14.45
C VAL A 297 4.68 -8.07 -13.97
N CYS A 298 4.39 -8.05 -12.69
CA CYS A 298 3.56 -7.05 -12.04
C CYS A 298 4.41 -6.22 -11.07
N ALA A 299 4.47 -4.94 -11.29
CA ALA A 299 5.03 -3.98 -10.36
C ALA A 299 3.94 -3.05 -9.82
N ARG A 300 4.33 -2.19 -8.92
CA ARG A 300 3.53 -1.08 -8.40
C ARG A 300 4.36 0.21 -8.52
N MET A 301 4.76 0.79 -7.39
CA MET A 301 5.65 1.98 -7.42
C MET A 301 7.11 1.60 -7.67
N TRP A 302 7.57 0.53 -7.05
CA TRP A 302 8.86 -0.10 -7.32
C TRP A 302 8.66 -1.53 -7.80
N ASP A 303 9.53 -1.99 -8.65
CA ASP A 303 9.58 -3.38 -9.05
C ASP A 303 10.48 -4.22 -8.11
N TRP A 304 10.66 -5.51 -8.42
CA TRP A 304 11.46 -6.38 -7.58
C TRP A 304 12.93 -5.98 -7.49
N SER A 305 13.48 -5.40 -8.56
CA SER A 305 14.87 -4.92 -8.61
C SER A 305 15.07 -3.56 -7.94
N LEU A 306 14.01 -3.01 -7.31
CA LEU A 306 13.95 -1.67 -6.70
C LEU A 306 14.11 -0.54 -7.73
N GLU A 307 13.75 -0.82 -8.99
CA GLU A 307 13.67 0.22 -10.00
C GLU A 307 12.33 0.94 -9.91
N PRO A 308 12.33 2.27 -9.90
CA PRO A 308 11.11 3.04 -9.84
C PRO A 308 10.35 2.95 -11.16
N THR A 309 9.05 2.69 -11.08
CA THR A 309 8.17 2.69 -12.23
C THR A 309 7.65 4.11 -12.55
N ALA A 310 7.07 4.29 -13.73
CA ALA A 310 6.43 5.58 -14.07
C ALA A 310 5.26 5.92 -13.13
N SER A 311 4.66 4.93 -12.47
CA SER A 311 3.63 5.15 -11.45
C SER A 311 4.15 5.94 -10.26
N LEU A 312 5.37 5.67 -9.79
CA LEU A 312 6.00 6.43 -8.71
C LEU A 312 6.18 7.91 -9.08
N TYR A 313 6.76 8.19 -10.24
CA TYR A 313 7.03 9.57 -10.65
C TYR A 313 5.74 10.40 -10.76
N HIS A 314 4.65 9.81 -11.28
CA HIS A 314 3.37 10.50 -11.38
C HIS A 314 2.69 10.68 -10.02
N THR A 315 2.94 9.80 -9.07
CA THR A 315 2.53 9.96 -7.67
C THR A 315 3.27 11.13 -7.02
N CYS A 316 4.60 11.18 -7.14
CA CYS A 316 5.43 12.23 -6.53
C CYS A 316 5.09 13.63 -7.06
N LEU A 317 4.80 13.77 -8.35
CA LEU A 317 4.44 15.07 -8.95
C LEU A 317 3.19 15.68 -8.28
N LEU A 318 2.27 14.87 -7.79
CA LEU A 318 1.06 15.34 -7.16
C LEU A 318 1.25 15.74 -5.69
N TYR A 319 2.24 15.16 -5.01
CA TYR A 319 2.59 15.56 -3.66
C TYR A 319 3.30 16.92 -3.60
N THR A 320 4.09 17.23 -4.63
CA THR A 320 4.88 18.47 -4.68
C THR A 320 4.08 19.68 -5.15
N SER A 321 3.00 19.50 -5.92
CA SER A 321 2.14 20.60 -6.34
C SER A 321 1.29 21.17 -5.20
N ASP A 322 0.98 20.36 -4.20
CA ASP A 322 0.18 20.77 -3.04
C ASP A 322 0.98 21.62 -2.03
N ALA A 323 2.31 21.42 -1.98
CA ALA A 323 3.19 22.21 -1.11
C ALA A 323 3.42 23.66 -1.58
N ALA A 324 3.09 23.96 -2.85
CA ALA A 324 3.24 25.29 -3.42
C ALA A 324 2.03 26.20 -3.19
N ASP A 325 0.87 25.61 -2.88
CA ASP A 325 -0.38 26.35 -2.65
C ASP A 325 -0.61 26.70 -1.16
N GLU A 326 0.25 26.20 -0.25
CA GLU A 326 0.21 26.53 1.18
C GLU A 326 1.19 27.66 1.59
N LEU A 327 1.85 28.32 0.64
CA LEU A 327 2.67 29.51 0.81
C LEU A 327 1.94 30.76 0.29
#